data_1432656f1ebbf8a7c1f95aa926d98d57
#
_entry.id   1432656f1ebbf8a7c1f95aa926d98d57
#
_cell.length_a   1.000
_cell.length_b   1.000
_cell.length_c   1.000
_cell.angle_alpha   90.00
_cell.angle_beta   90.00
_cell.angle_gamma   90.00
#
_symmetry.space_group_name_H-M   'P 1'
#
loop_
_entity.id
_entity.type
_entity.pdbx_description
1 polymer ?
#
loop_
_entity_poly.entity_id
_entity_poly.type
_entity_poly.pdbx_seq_one_letter_code
_entity_poly.pdbx_strand_id
1 'polypeptide(L)'
;SNSSAASDVYKRQRLNGTLVFLMSVSSMEMILKGLMDAGMDPDTPAAVLERGTTAGQRRVVATVENLKEESDRAGIRTPAIIIVGKVCALSDELHWAEDRPLGGRQFLLTRPRQNMSSLAKRLRNAGAQVIEMPAIHTEPISPNEQLKSALGLFRQHEDDRWLVFTSPIGVKVFFDAIKEMKLDLRSVLCGKGNVRIGAIGSATADTLCGYGLIPDAVPETYSAGELGKEIAKMSEPGEYALIARAEKGSEDLIPPLTEKGMFVEDVPLYSTEYEVNPVLKDEAARMLRDREIDAVTFTSASTVRGFVRAMEDTETDYSSICAVCIGEQTARAAEEYGMQIEIADQASMDAMVRKIIELFGAKS
;
A
#
# COMPACT_ATOMS: atom_id res chain seq x y z
N SER A 1 32.48 -31.06 7.18
CA SER A 1 33.24 -31.09 5.92
C SER A 1 33.60 -29.68 5.42
N ASN A 2 34.38 -28.93 6.21
CA ASN A 2 34.81 -27.56 5.87
C ASN A 2 36.07 -27.52 4.95
N SER A 3 36.59 -28.64 4.50
CA SER A 3 37.83 -28.66 3.72
C SER A 3 37.64 -28.42 2.21
N SER A 4 36.43 -28.55 1.68
CA SER A 4 36.19 -28.35 0.25
C SER A 4 36.14 -26.87 -0.15
N ALA A 5 35.61 -26.01 0.74
CA ALA A 5 35.52 -24.58 0.47
C ALA A 5 36.90 -23.88 0.44
N ALA A 6 37.82 -24.26 1.32
CA ALA A 6 39.19 -23.74 1.33
C ALA A 6 40.01 -24.16 0.10
N SER A 7 39.88 -25.41 -0.37
CA SER A 7 40.62 -25.91 -1.55
C SER A 7 40.14 -25.30 -2.88
N ASP A 8 38.88 -24.87 -2.95
CA ASP A 8 38.32 -24.19 -4.12
C ASP A 8 38.73 -22.72 -4.22
N VAL A 9 39.08 -22.07 -3.10
CA VAL A 9 39.61 -20.69 -3.07
C VAL A 9 40.93 -20.64 -3.87
N TYR A 10 41.81 -21.64 -3.76
CA TYR A 10 43.10 -21.70 -4.48
C TYR A 10 42.96 -21.77 -6.01
N LYS A 11 41.87 -22.32 -6.53
CA LYS A 11 41.66 -22.41 -7.99
C LYS A 11 41.12 -21.11 -8.60
N ARG A 12 40.56 -20.21 -7.79
CA ARG A 12 39.85 -18.99 -8.27
C ARG A 12 40.79 -17.79 -8.41
N GLN A 13 42.05 -17.87 -7.96
CA GLN A 13 43.02 -16.78 -7.98
C GLN A 13 43.47 -16.30 -9.35
N ARG A 14 43.30 -17.12 -10.39
CA ARG A 14 43.62 -16.73 -11.77
C ARG A 14 42.49 -15.95 -12.47
N LEU A 15 41.37 -15.75 -11.78
CA LEU A 15 40.25 -14.97 -12.29
C LEU A 15 40.44 -13.51 -11.90
N ASN A 16 40.78 -12.66 -12.85
CA ASN A 16 40.69 -11.19 -12.74
C ASN A 16 39.20 -10.79 -12.63
N GLY A 17 38.52 -11.27 -11.59
CA GLY A 17 37.07 -11.09 -11.41
C GLY A 17 36.71 -10.72 -9.99
N THR A 18 35.41 -10.46 -9.76
CA THR A 18 34.87 -10.23 -8.43
C THR A 18 34.56 -11.56 -7.75
N LEU A 19 35.04 -11.74 -6.52
CA LEU A 19 34.68 -12.87 -5.70
C LEU A 19 33.54 -12.50 -4.77
N VAL A 20 32.56 -13.38 -4.63
CA VAL A 20 31.40 -13.19 -3.74
C VAL A 20 31.25 -14.42 -2.85
N PHE A 21 31.23 -14.17 -1.52
CA PHE A 21 31.04 -15.21 -0.53
C PHE A 21 29.73 -14.99 0.20
N LEU A 22 28.83 -15.96 0.09
CA LEU A 22 27.52 -15.90 0.70
C LEU A 22 27.56 -16.48 2.12
N MET A 23 26.86 -15.84 3.06
CA MET A 23 26.67 -16.31 4.45
C MET A 23 27.97 -16.65 5.20
N SER A 24 29.04 -15.91 4.91
CA SER A 24 30.40 -16.28 5.34
C SER A 24 31.01 -15.33 6.36
N VAL A 25 30.22 -14.50 7.07
CA VAL A 25 30.72 -13.54 8.06
C VAL A 25 31.52 -14.22 9.18
N SER A 26 31.05 -15.34 9.70
CA SER A 26 31.75 -16.12 10.73
C SER A 26 33.08 -16.72 10.25
N SER A 27 33.27 -16.87 8.94
CA SER A 27 34.47 -17.40 8.30
C SER A 27 35.29 -16.29 7.62
N MET A 28 34.94 -15.02 7.80
CA MET A 28 35.56 -13.88 7.09
C MET A 28 37.06 -13.87 7.25
N GLU A 29 37.56 -13.98 8.48
CA GLU A 29 39.00 -13.96 8.78
C GLU A 29 39.76 -15.07 8.04
N MET A 30 39.20 -16.29 8.03
CA MET A 30 39.80 -17.44 7.31
C MET A 30 39.78 -17.21 5.80
N ILE A 31 38.72 -16.64 5.26
CA ILE A 31 38.58 -16.34 3.83
C ILE A 31 39.63 -15.30 3.40
N LEU A 32 39.68 -14.16 4.09
CA LEU A 32 40.58 -13.05 3.77
C LEU A 32 42.05 -13.49 3.88
N LYS A 33 42.40 -14.19 4.97
CA LYS A 33 43.74 -14.75 5.16
C LYS A 33 44.08 -15.74 4.02
N GLY A 34 43.16 -16.65 3.68
CA GLY A 34 43.37 -17.61 2.60
C GLY A 34 43.57 -16.94 1.24
N LEU A 35 42.89 -15.80 0.98
CA LEU A 35 43.12 -15.02 -0.25
C LEU A 35 44.50 -14.36 -0.27
N MET A 36 44.97 -13.81 0.84
CA MET A 36 46.32 -13.22 0.96
C MET A 36 47.41 -14.29 0.87
N ASP A 37 47.27 -15.42 1.57
CA ASP A 37 48.19 -16.53 1.53
C ASP A 37 48.34 -17.08 0.13
N ALA A 38 47.31 -16.91 -0.64
CA ALA A 38 47.24 -17.35 -2.04
C ALA A 38 47.75 -16.28 -3.03
N GLY A 39 48.29 -15.16 -2.54
CA GLY A 39 48.93 -14.11 -3.34
C GLY A 39 48.01 -12.98 -3.77
N MET A 40 46.84 -12.83 -3.19
CA MET A 40 46.00 -11.66 -3.40
C MET A 40 46.64 -10.46 -2.69
N ASP A 41 46.67 -9.31 -3.37
CA ASP A 41 47.17 -8.09 -2.84
C ASP A 41 46.34 -7.65 -1.61
N PRO A 42 46.95 -7.42 -0.42
CA PRO A 42 46.27 -6.95 0.78
C PRO A 42 45.44 -5.67 0.56
N ASP A 43 45.87 -4.80 -0.36
CA ASP A 43 45.19 -3.56 -0.71
C ASP A 43 44.00 -3.76 -1.68
N THR A 44 43.73 -5.00 -2.08
CA THR A 44 42.58 -5.29 -2.96
C THR A 44 41.29 -4.79 -2.31
N PRO A 45 40.46 -3.97 -3.00
CA PRO A 45 39.18 -3.53 -2.47
C PRO A 45 38.26 -4.67 -2.09
N ALA A 46 37.64 -4.57 -0.94
CA ALA A 46 36.69 -5.55 -0.44
C ALA A 46 35.54 -4.88 0.29
N ALA A 47 34.38 -5.50 0.33
CA ALA A 47 33.22 -4.99 1.03
C ALA A 47 32.44 -6.12 1.70
N VAL A 48 31.74 -5.78 2.77
CA VAL A 48 30.70 -6.63 3.33
C VAL A 48 29.37 -5.88 3.29
N LEU A 49 28.33 -6.57 2.88
CA LEU A 49 26.98 -6.04 2.75
C LEU A 49 26.04 -6.88 3.62
N GLU A 50 25.60 -6.31 4.73
CA GLU A 50 24.60 -6.90 5.64
C GLU A 50 23.20 -6.56 5.18
N ARG A 51 22.28 -7.53 5.21
CA ARG A 51 20.87 -7.38 4.84
C ARG A 51 20.68 -6.66 3.49
N GLY A 52 21.50 -6.99 2.51
CA GLY A 52 21.47 -6.35 1.18
C GLY A 52 20.05 -6.28 0.60
N THR A 53 19.71 -5.16 -0.04
CA THR A 53 18.40 -4.86 -0.64
C THR A 53 17.23 -4.65 0.33
N THR A 54 17.49 -4.60 1.64
CA THR A 54 16.47 -4.27 2.64
C THR A 54 16.67 -2.86 3.22
N ALA A 55 15.67 -2.34 3.94
CA ALA A 55 15.80 -1.07 4.65
C ALA A 55 16.91 -1.09 5.72
N GLY A 56 17.18 -2.26 6.29
CA GLY A 56 18.26 -2.45 7.26
C GLY A 56 19.63 -2.75 6.61
N GLN A 57 19.83 -2.45 5.32
CA GLN A 57 21.12 -2.63 4.66
C GLN A 57 22.21 -1.80 5.30
N ARG A 58 23.32 -2.45 5.63
CA ARG A 58 24.56 -1.78 6.06
C ARG A 58 25.71 -2.29 5.21
N ARG A 59 26.65 -1.41 4.89
CA ARG A 59 27.85 -1.78 4.17
C ARG A 59 29.09 -1.32 4.88
N VAL A 60 30.16 -2.10 4.77
CA VAL A 60 31.51 -1.71 5.13
C VAL A 60 32.41 -1.95 3.91
N VAL A 61 33.14 -0.94 3.51
CA VAL A 61 34.11 -1.00 2.41
C VAL A 61 35.48 -0.78 2.98
N ALA A 62 36.41 -1.65 2.63
CA ALA A 62 37.80 -1.63 3.10
C ALA A 62 38.71 -2.35 2.09
N THR A 63 39.88 -2.75 2.52
CA THR A 63 40.76 -3.66 1.77
C THR A 63 40.63 -5.08 2.31
N VAL A 64 41.15 -6.06 1.58
CA VAL A 64 41.21 -7.46 2.04
C VAL A 64 41.87 -7.57 3.41
N GLU A 65 42.93 -6.79 3.66
CA GLU A 65 43.63 -6.77 4.95
C GLU A 65 42.77 -6.28 6.10
N ASN A 66 41.99 -5.19 5.87
CA ASN A 66 41.33 -4.45 6.96
C ASN A 66 39.84 -4.77 7.10
N LEU A 67 39.22 -5.49 6.13
CA LEU A 67 37.77 -5.70 6.10
C LEU A 67 37.24 -6.35 7.38
N LYS A 68 37.99 -7.30 7.96
CA LYS A 68 37.53 -7.99 9.18
C LYS A 68 37.43 -7.04 10.35
N GLU A 69 38.48 -6.24 10.59
CA GLU A 69 38.53 -5.26 11.70
C GLU A 69 37.44 -4.19 11.55
N GLU A 70 37.28 -3.65 10.35
CA GLU A 70 36.26 -2.64 10.07
C GLU A 70 34.82 -3.21 10.21
N SER A 71 34.63 -4.47 9.82
CA SER A 71 33.35 -5.16 9.98
C SER A 71 33.01 -5.41 11.45
N ASP A 72 34.00 -5.78 12.27
CA ASP A 72 33.82 -5.97 13.71
C ASP A 72 33.51 -4.64 14.41
N ARG A 73 34.23 -3.57 14.03
CA ARG A 73 34.00 -2.21 14.57
C ARG A 73 32.58 -1.73 14.22
N ALA A 74 32.11 -2.03 13.01
CA ALA A 74 30.75 -1.72 12.56
C ALA A 74 29.68 -2.67 13.13
N GLY A 75 30.08 -3.77 13.80
CA GLY A 75 29.17 -4.75 14.36
C GLY A 75 28.34 -5.49 13.30
N ILE A 76 28.93 -5.80 12.14
CA ILE A 76 28.26 -6.53 11.04
C ILE A 76 27.87 -7.94 11.48
N ARG A 77 26.66 -8.34 11.15
CA ARG A 77 26.09 -9.66 11.48
C ARG A 77 25.52 -10.36 10.23
N THR A 78 25.20 -11.62 10.39
CA THR A 78 24.44 -12.39 9.37
C THR A 78 22.97 -11.95 9.38
N PRO A 79 22.27 -11.98 8.22
CA PRO A 79 22.75 -12.40 6.88
C PRO A 79 23.58 -11.31 6.21
N ALA A 80 24.75 -11.67 5.68
CA ALA A 80 25.59 -10.75 4.92
C ALA A 80 26.38 -11.49 3.82
N ILE A 81 26.85 -10.73 2.84
CA ILE A 81 27.71 -11.19 1.76
C ILE A 81 29.05 -10.46 1.83
N ILE A 82 30.15 -11.16 1.50
CA ILE A 82 31.45 -10.57 1.34
C ILE A 82 31.76 -10.49 -0.15
N ILE A 83 32.22 -9.34 -0.60
CA ILE A 83 32.58 -9.06 -2.00
C ILE A 83 34.04 -8.64 -2.00
N VAL A 84 34.84 -9.26 -2.87
CA VAL A 84 36.28 -8.93 -3.02
C VAL A 84 36.59 -8.68 -4.47
N GLY A 85 37.21 -7.56 -4.77
CA GLY A 85 37.61 -7.15 -6.10
C GLY A 85 37.46 -5.67 -6.38
N LYS A 86 37.98 -5.22 -7.52
CA LYS A 86 38.01 -3.81 -7.93
C LYS A 86 36.63 -3.15 -7.97
N VAL A 87 35.54 -3.92 -8.14
CA VAL A 87 34.17 -3.41 -8.13
C VAL A 87 33.81 -2.73 -6.81
N CYS A 88 34.44 -3.15 -5.69
CA CYS A 88 34.19 -2.56 -4.39
C CYS A 88 34.66 -1.11 -4.29
N ALA A 89 35.65 -0.70 -5.09
CA ALA A 89 36.10 0.69 -5.17
C ALA A 89 35.09 1.64 -5.81
N LEU A 90 34.09 1.10 -6.55
CA LEU A 90 33.02 1.88 -7.15
C LEU A 90 31.84 2.14 -6.21
N SER A 91 31.92 1.65 -4.97
CA SER A 91 30.79 1.72 -4.04
C SER A 91 30.37 3.16 -3.72
N ASP A 92 31.31 4.11 -3.72
CA ASP A 92 31.02 5.53 -3.47
C ASP A 92 30.46 6.26 -4.69
N GLU A 93 30.56 5.68 -5.88
CA GLU A 93 29.98 6.23 -7.10
C GLU A 93 28.62 5.58 -7.42
N LEU A 94 28.38 4.35 -6.94
CA LEU A 94 27.24 3.53 -7.32
C LEU A 94 26.27 3.27 -6.16
N HIS A 95 26.17 4.17 -5.19
CA HIS A 95 25.25 4.03 -4.05
C HIS A 95 23.84 4.63 -4.28
N TRP A 96 23.48 4.89 -5.54
CA TRP A 96 22.21 5.50 -5.93
C TRP A 96 20.94 4.87 -5.31
N ALA A 97 21.00 3.61 -4.88
CA ALA A 97 19.87 2.94 -4.23
C ALA A 97 19.65 3.47 -2.79
N GLU A 98 20.74 3.86 -2.11
CA GLU A 98 20.74 4.43 -0.77
C GLU A 98 20.37 5.92 -0.78
N ASP A 99 20.62 6.63 -1.91
CA ASP A 99 20.32 8.05 -2.10
C ASP A 99 18.85 8.33 -2.46
N ARG A 100 18.05 7.30 -2.64
CA ARG A 100 16.61 7.51 -2.90
C ARG A 100 15.95 8.17 -1.68
N PRO A 101 14.91 9.01 -1.89
CA PRO A 101 14.28 9.79 -0.81
C PRO A 101 13.88 8.97 0.41
N LEU A 102 13.47 7.71 0.22
CA LEU A 102 13.06 6.80 1.29
C LEU A 102 14.03 5.62 1.45
N GLY A 103 15.28 5.76 1.02
CA GLY A 103 16.32 4.76 1.25
C GLY A 103 16.50 4.47 2.73
N GLY A 104 16.53 3.19 3.10
CA GLY A 104 16.64 2.77 4.50
C GLY A 104 15.33 2.88 5.31
N ARG A 105 14.20 3.24 4.70
CA ARG A 105 12.89 3.35 5.36
C ARG A 105 12.01 2.15 5.07
N GLN A 106 11.15 1.80 6.05
CA GLN A 106 10.25 0.66 5.96
C GLN A 106 8.83 1.03 6.41
N PHE A 107 7.86 0.70 5.55
CA PHE A 107 6.45 1.03 5.77
C PHE A 107 5.56 -0.20 5.72
N LEU A 108 4.57 -0.24 6.62
CA LEU A 108 3.50 -1.24 6.62
C LEU A 108 2.26 -0.68 5.93
N LEU A 109 1.77 -1.38 4.92
CA LEU A 109 0.57 -1.01 4.17
C LEU A 109 -0.59 -1.94 4.52
N THR A 110 -1.74 -1.35 4.90
CA THR A 110 -2.92 -2.08 5.38
C THR A 110 -4.06 -2.20 4.35
N ARG A 111 -3.85 -1.70 3.12
CA ARG A 111 -4.87 -1.71 2.07
C ARG A 111 -5.25 -3.11 1.61
N PRO A 112 -6.49 -3.31 1.09
CA PRO A 112 -6.86 -4.54 0.39
C PRO A 112 -5.90 -4.87 -0.76
N ARG A 113 -5.58 -6.14 -0.97
CA ARG A 113 -4.61 -6.62 -1.99
C ARG A 113 -4.85 -6.05 -3.38
N GLN A 114 -6.10 -5.96 -3.81
CA GLN A 114 -6.48 -5.45 -5.12
C GLN A 114 -6.06 -3.99 -5.38
N ASN A 115 -5.88 -3.20 -4.32
CA ASN A 115 -5.56 -1.77 -4.38
C ASN A 115 -4.14 -1.43 -3.91
N MET A 116 -3.37 -2.42 -3.48
CA MET A 116 -2.07 -2.23 -2.83
C MET A 116 -0.96 -1.85 -3.80
N SER A 117 -1.02 -2.34 -5.03
CA SER A 117 0.07 -2.27 -6.02
C SER A 117 0.53 -0.84 -6.35
N SER A 118 -0.36 0.16 -6.39
CA SER A 118 0.03 1.52 -6.78
C SER A 118 0.84 2.25 -5.70
N LEU A 119 0.38 2.24 -4.43
CA LEU A 119 1.09 2.87 -3.32
C LEU A 119 2.42 2.15 -3.04
N ALA A 120 2.39 0.81 -2.95
CA ALA A 120 3.59 0.01 -2.74
C ALA A 120 4.65 0.25 -3.82
N LYS A 121 4.24 0.29 -5.10
CA LYS A 121 5.14 0.56 -6.22
C LYS A 121 5.79 1.95 -6.11
N ARG A 122 5.01 2.97 -5.74
CA ARG A 122 5.53 4.34 -5.60
C ARG A 122 6.53 4.47 -4.45
N LEU A 123 6.23 3.87 -3.29
CA LEU A 123 7.13 3.86 -2.14
C LEU A 123 8.42 3.07 -2.44
N ARG A 124 8.31 1.90 -3.09
CA ARG A 124 9.48 1.13 -3.54
C ARG A 124 10.32 1.90 -4.56
N ASN A 125 9.69 2.63 -5.48
CA ASN A 125 10.41 3.49 -6.44
C ASN A 125 11.13 4.63 -5.74
N ALA A 126 10.62 5.14 -4.62
CA ALA A 126 11.29 6.11 -3.77
C ALA A 126 12.38 5.52 -2.86
N GLY A 127 12.60 4.19 -2.91
CA GLY A 127 13.66 3.50 -2.16
C GLY A 127 13.21 2.79 -0.89
N ALA A 128 11.93 2.87 -0.54
CA ALA A 128 11.41 2.25 0.67
C ALA A 128 11.29 0.73 0.57
N GLN A 129 11.47 0.05 1.68
CA GLN A 129 10.97 -1.29 1.88
C GLN A 129 9.48 -1.21 2.26
N VAL A 130 8.67 -2.09 1.69
CA VAL A 130 7.22 -2.10 1.89
C VAL A 130 6.76 -3.48 2.27
N ILE A 131 6.10 -3.57 3.42
CA ILE A 131 5.41 -4.76 3.90
C ILE A 131 3.93 -4.59 3.62
N GLU A 132 3.36 -5.54 2.93
CA GLU A 132 1.95 -5.53 2.57
C GLU A 132 1.19 -6.50 3.49
N MET A 133 0.44 -5.94 4.44
CA MET A 133 -0.41 -6.67 5.37
C MET A 133 -1.85 -6.18 5.22
N PRO A 134 -2.61 -6.74 4.25
CA PRO A 134 -4.01 -6.40 4.09
C PRO A 134 -4.78 -6.61 5.39
N ALA A 135 -5.44 -5.55 5.87
CA ALA A 135 -6.23 -5.57 7.09
C ALA A 135 -7.72 -5.83 6.83
N ILE A 136 -8.13 -5.65 5.58
CA ILE A 136 -9.49 -5.87 5.11
C ILE A 136 -9.49 -6.47 3.71
N HIS A 137 -10.53 -7.19 3.38
CA HIS A 137 -10.88 -7.56 2.01
C HIS A 137 -12.33 -7.18 1.70
N THR A 138 -12.63 -7.06 0.43
CA THR A 138 -13.96 -6.72 -0.05
C THR A 138 -14.59 -7.99 -0.62
N GLU A 139 -15.78 -8.33 -0.15
CA GLU A 139 -16.54 -9.47 -0.62
C GLU A 139 -17.81 -9.01 -1.37
N PRO A 140 -17.90 -9.21 -2.70
CA PRO A 140 -19.09 -8.87 -3.46
C PRO A 140 -20.29 -9.68 -2.98
N ILE A 141 -21.46 -9.05 -2.87
CA ILE A 141 -22.72 -9.73 -2.61
C ILE A 141 -23.19 -10.35 -3.93
N SER A 142 -23.05 -11.67 -4.05
CA SER A 142 -23.46 -12.39 -5.26
C SER A 142 -24.11 -13.74 -4.88
N PRO A 143 -25.30 -14.08 -5.43
CA PRO A 143 -26.15 -13.22 -6.26
C PRO A 143 -26.74 -12.04 -5.47
N ASN A 144 -26.87 -10.87 -6.10
CA ASN A 144 -27.46 -9.68 -5.48
C ASN A 144 -28.89 -9.46 -5.99
N GLU A 145 -29.86 -10.08 -5.32
CA GLU A 145 -31.27 -9.96 -5.70
C GLU A 145 -31.84 -8.56 -5.42
N GLN A 146 -31.28 -7.84 -4.42
CA GLN A 146 -31.67 -6.45 -4.15
C GLN A 146 -31.27 -5.55 -5.32
N LEU A 147 -30.01 -5.67 -5.81
CA LEU A 147 -29.57 -4.93 -6.97
C LEU A 147 -30.43 -5.23 -8.19
N LYS A 148 -30.76 -6.50 -8.43
CA LYS A 148 -31.61 -6.91 -9.54
C LYS A 148 -33.01 -6.28 -9.48
N SER A 149 -33.62 -6.27 -8.30
CA SER A 149 -34.92 -5.65 -8.09
C SER A 149 -34.85 -4.13 -8.25
N ALA A 150 -33.86 -3.48 -7.66
CA ALA A 150 -33.62 -2.05 -7.76
C ALA A 150 -33.37 -1.58 -9.20
N LEU A 151 -32.62 -2.35 -9.99
CA LEU A 151 -32.45 -2.07 -11.42
C LEU A 151 -33.75 -2.19 -12.20
N GLY A 152 -34.64 -3.11 -11.80
CA GLY A 152 -35.99 -3.20 -12.37
C GLY A 152 -36.81 -1.94 -12.14
N LEU A 153 -36.86 -1.45 -10.91
CA LEU A 153 -37.54 -0.19 -10.53
C LEU A 153 -36.88 1.03 -11.20
N PHE A 154 -35.57 1.11 -11.17
CA PHE A 154 -34.79 2.17 -11.80
C PHE A 154 -35.11 2.33 -13.29
N ARG A 155 -35.25 1.23 -14.01
CA ARG A 155 -35.58 1.25 -15.45
C ARG A 155 -37.03 1.64 -15.76
N GLN A 156 -37.95 1.36 -14.83
CA GLN A 156 -39.39 1.63 -15.00
C GLN A 156 -39.79 3.04 -14.57
N HIS A 157 -38.90 3.72 -13.80
CA HIS A 157 -39.15 5.07 -13.33
C HIS A 157 -39.26 6.05 -14.51
N GLU A 158 -40.27 6.92 -14.50
CA GLU A 158 -40.58 7.79 -15.64
C GLU A 158 -39.87 9.12 -15.63
N ASP A 159 -39.54 9.63 -14.42
CA ASP A 159 -38.79 10.86 -14.22
C ASP A 159 -37.27 10.63 -14.34
N ASP A 160 -36.49 11.70 -14.18
CA ASP A 160 -35.02 11.64 -14.17
C ASP A 160 -34.51 10.78 -13.01
N ARG A 161 -33.38 10.13 -13.21
CA ARG A 161 -32.82 9.14 -12.29
C ARG A 161 -31.34 9.37 -12.07
N TRP A 162 -30.90 9.07 -10.87
CA TRP A 162 -29.50 9.12 -10.47
C TRP A 162 -28.96 7.73 -10.19
N LEU A 163 -27.77 7.41 -10.75
CA LEU A 163 -26.98 6.27 -10.38
C LEU A 163 -25.76 6.78 -9.59
N VAL A 164 -25.70 6.45 -8.28
CA VAL A 164 -24.76 7.08 -7.36
C VAL A 164 -23.75 6.09 -6.82
N PHE A 165 -22.45 6.43 -6.92
CA PHE A 165 -21.35 5.61 -6.45
C PHE A 165 -20.51 6.34 -5.40
N THR A 166 -20.23 5.65 -4.30
CA THR A 166 -19.42 6.19 -3.18
C THR A 166 -18.02 5.59 -3.10
N SER A 167 -17.62 4.75 -4.05
CA SER A 167 -16.27 4.17 -4.09
C SER A 167 -15.90 3.60 -5.46
N PRO A 168 -14.61 3.56 -5.83
CA PRO A 168 -14.12 2.87 -7.03
C PRO A 168 -14.46 1.37 -7.03
N ILE A 169 -14.49 0.74 -5.84
CA ILE A 169 -14.82 -0.69 -5.70
C ILE A 169 -16.31 -0.89 -6.02
N GLY A 170 -17.18 -0.02 -5.52
CA GLY A 170 -18.62 -0.05 -5.82
C GLY A 170 -18.88 0.00 -7.31
N VAL A 171 -18.17 0.86 -8.05
CA VAL A 171 -18.26 0.90 -9.52
C VAL A 171 -17.91 -0.45 -10.12
N LYS A 172 -16.77 -1.03 -9.77
CA LYS A 172 -16.33 -2.33 -10.32
C LYS A 172 -17.31 -3.45 -10.02
N VAL A 173 -17.73 -3.58 -8.76
CA VAL A 173 -18.68 -4.62 -8.35
C VAL A 173 -20.03 -4.46 -9.06
N PHE A 174 -20.51 -3.22 -9.26
CA PHE A 174 -21.72 -2.95 -10.01
C PHE A 174 -21.63 -3.46 -11.46
N PHE A 175 -20.53 -3.13 -12.15
CA PHE A 175 -20.34 -3.56 -13.54
C PHE A 175 -20.14 -5.07 -13.65
N ASP A 176 -19.46 -5.69 -12.71
CA ASP A 176 -19.31 -7.15 -12.66
C ASP A 176 -20.66 -7.83 -12.43
N ALA A 177 -21.49 -7.30 -11.51
CA ALA A 177 -22.83 -7.81 -11.26
C ALA A 177 -23.75 -7.67 -12.49
N ILE A 178 -23.72 -6.53 -13.20
CA ILE A 178 -24.46 -6.35 -14.48
C ILE A 178 -24.03 -7.38 -15.52
N LYS A 179 -22.73 -7.64 -15.62
CA LYS A 179 -22.18 -8.64 -16.54
C LYS A 179 -22.64 -10.05 -16.17
N GLU A 180 -22.61 -10.42 -14.88
CA GLU A 180 -23.11 -11.71 -14.39
C GLU A 180 -24.60 -11.89 -14.67
N MET A 181 -25.40 -10.83 -14.48
CA MET A 181 -26.82 -10.80 -14.80
C MET A 181 -27.09 -10.82 -16.32
N LYS A 182 -26.04 -10.73 -17.16
CA LYS A 182 -26.13 -10.61 -18.63
C LYS A 182 -27.01 -9.44 -19.08
N LEU A 183 -26.96 -8.33 -18.31
CA LEU A 183 -27.68 -7.11 -18.66
C LEU A 183 -26.82 -6.23 -19.56
N ASP A 184 -27.41 -5.65 -20.58
CA ASP A 184 -26.78 -4.62 -21.41
C ASP A 184 -26.87 -3.27 -20.63
N LEU A 185 -25.73 -2.60 -20.43
CA LEU A 185 -25.68 -1.31 -19.76
C LEU A 185 -26.61 -0.28 -20.40
N ARG A 186 -26.73 -0.30 -21.73
CA ARG A 186 -27.68 0.56 -22.47
C ARG A 186 -29.12 0.33 -22.00
N SER A 187 -29.48 -0.90 -21.69
CA SER A 187 -30.82 -1.23 -21.18
C SER A 187 -31.04 -0.70 -19.74
N VAL A 188 -29.99 -0.49 -18.98
CA VAL A 188 -30.04 0.11 -17.62
C VAL A 188 -30.15 1.62 -17.71
N LEU A 189 -29.42 2.24 -18.63
CA LEU A 189 -29.35 3.70 -18.79
C LEU A 189 -30.43 4.27 -19.69
N CYS A 190 -31.14 3.45 -20.49
CA CYS A 190 -32.26 3.88 -21.30
C CYS A 190 -33.57 3.91 -20.51
N GLY A 191 -34.46 4.87 -20.82
CA GLY A 191 -35.79 5.02 -20.24
C GLY A 191 -36.46 6.31 -20.70
N LYS A 192 -37.56 6.72 -20.05
CA LYS A 192 -38.25 7.97 -20.39
C LYS A 192 -37.51 9.20 -19.88
N GLY A 193 -37.06 9.19 -18.63
CA GLY A 193 -36.26 10.26 -18.03
C GLY A 193 -34.76 10.09 -18.31
N ASN A 194 -33.98 11.14 -18.05
CA ASN A 194 -32.52 11.12 -18.14
C ASN A 194 -31.90 10.31 -17.00
N VAL A 195 -30.73 9.72 -17.27
CA VAL A 195 -29.90 9.12 -16.21
C VAL A 195 -28.69 10.01 -15.98
N ARG A 196 -28.56 10.50 -14.75
CA ARG A 196 -27.41 11.24 -14.24
C ARG A 196 -26.58 10.36 -13.32
N ILE A 197 -25.30 10.65 -13.22
CA ILE A 197 -24.33 9.84 -12.46
C ILE A 197 -23.69 10.70 -11.39
N GLY A 198 -23.73 10.22 -10.14
CA GLY A 198 -23.04 10.81 -9.02
C GLY A 198 -21.82 10.01 -8.59
N ALA A 199 -20.68 10.67 -8.35
CA ALA A 199 -19.47 10.06 -7.83
C ALA A 199 -18.93 10.86 -6.63
N ILE A 200 -18.56 10.15 -5.55
CA ILE A 200 -18.13 10.81 -4.30
C ILE A 200 -16.83 11.60 -4.45
N GLY A 201 -16.02 11.31 -5.44
CA GLY A 201 -14.73 11.98 -5.63
C GLY A 201 -14.00 11.51 -6.89
N SER A 202 -12.83 12.09 -7.17
CA SER A 202 -12.07 11.89 -8.41
C SER A 202 -11.74 10.43 -8.71
N ALA A 203 -11.30 9.64 -7.72
CA ALA A 203 -10.95 8.23 -7.94
C ALA A 203 -12.16 7.39 -8.39
N THR A 204 -13.37 7.71 -7.91
CA THR A 204 -14.61 7.06 -8.33
C THR A 204 -15.00 7.53 -9.74
N ALA A 205 -14.86 8.82 -10.01
CA ALA A 205 -15.07 9.42 -11.32
C ALA A 205 -14.14 8.81 -12.39
N ASP A 206 -12.85 8.70 -12.09
CA ASP A 206 -11.86 8.08 -13.00
C ASP A 206 -12.20 6.62 -13.29
N THR A 207 -12.71 5.90 -12.28
CA THR A 207 -13.13 4.51 -12.48
C THR A 207 -14.35 4.43 -13.40
N LEU A 208 -15.34 5.30 -13.23
CA LEU A 208 -16.51 5.41 -14.12
C LEU A 208 -16.09 5.77 -15.55
N CYS A 209 -15.17 6.72 -15.72
CA CYS A 209 -14.61 7.07 -17.03
C CYS A 209 -13.98 5.87 -17.72
N GLY A 210 -13.36 4.96 -16.98
CA GLY A 210 -12.83 3.68 -17.51
C GLY A 210 -13.91 2.75 -18.09
N TYR A 211 -15.16 2.91 -17.66
CA TYR A 211 -16.36 2.22 -18.23
C TYR A 211 -17.12 3.08 -19.26
N GLY A 212 -16.58 4.24 -19.62
CA GLY A 212 -17.19 5.14 -20.60
C GLY A 212 -18.31 6.03 -20.05
N LEU A 213 -18.40 6.18 -18.72
CA LEU A 213 -19.38 7.03 -18.04
C LEU A 213 -18.69 8.23 -17.40
N ILE A 214 -19.17 9.43 -17.69
CA ILE A 214 -18.70 10.68 -17.10
C ILE A 214 -19.73 11.08 -16.02
N PRO A 215 -19.33 11.25 -14.73
CA PRO A 215 -20.28 11.66 -13.71
C PRO A 215 -20.72 13.13 -13.90
N ASP A 216 -22.01 13.38 -13.62
CA ASP A 216 -22.63 14.69 -13.68
C ASP A 216 -22.41 15.49 -12.37
N ALA A 217 -22.27 14.76 -11.24
CA ALA A 217 -22.03 15.36 -9.93
C ALA A 217 -20.80 14.72 -9.26
N VAL A 218 -19.80 15.58 -8.92
CA VAL A 218 -18.63 15.23 -8.12
C VAL A 218 -18.38 16.40 -7.17
N PRO A 219 -18.59 16.24 -5.85
CA PRO A 219 -18.46 17.36 -4.92
C PRO A 219 -16.99 17.78 -4.77
N GLU A 220 -16.75 19.05 -4.45
CA GLU A 220 -15.40 19.56 -4.16
C GLU A 220 -14.79 18.91 -2.91
N THR A 221 -15.61 18.73 -1.86
CA THR A 221 -15.24 17.98 -0.66
C THR A 221 -15.77 16.55 -0.78
N TYR A 222 -14.86 15.59 -0.84
CA TYR A 222 -15.16 14.17 -1.07
C TYR A 222 -15.82 13.52 0.17
N SER A 223 -17.08 13.86 0.43
CA SER A 223 -17.88 13.26 1.50
C SER A 223 -19.26 12.86 1.00
N ALA A 224 -19.87 11.89 1.68
CA ALA A 224 -21.20 11.40 1.33
C ALA A 224 -22.26 12.49 1.46
N GLY A 225 -22.20 13.30 2.51
CA GLY A 225 -23.13 14.42 2.74
C GLY A 225 -23.03 15.51 1.66
N GLU A 226 -21.82 15.87 1.24
CA GLU A 226 -21.64 16.87 0.18
C GLU A 226 -22.10 16.33 -1.18
N LEU A 227 -21.85 15.04 -1.48
CA LEU A 227 -22.41 14.41 -2.69
C LEU A 227 -23.94 14.44 -2.68
N GLY A 228 -24.58 14.11 -1.53
CA GLY A 228 -26.04 14.18 -1.39
C GLY A 228 -26.59 15.59 -1.63
N LYS A 229 -25.95 16.61 -1.05
CA LYS A 229 -26.32 18.02 -1.26
C LYS A 229 -26.16 18.46 -2.71
N GLU A 230 -25.09 18.04 -3.37
CA GLU A 230 -24.81 18.39 -4.78
C GLU A 230 -25.86 17.77 -5.70
N ILE A 231 -26.17 16.48 -5.51
CA ILE A 231 -27.24 15.81 -6.25
C ILE A 231 -28.60 16.49 -5.99
N ALA A 232 -28.94 16.77 -4.73
CA ALA A 232 -30.21 17.42 -4.36
C ALA A 232 -30.38 18.80 -4.99
N LYS A 233 -29.29 19.57 -5.18
CA LYS A 233 -29.33 20.87 -5.91
C LYS A 233 -29.70 20.73 -7.37
N MET A 234 -29.26 19.62 -7.98
CA MET A 234 -29.44 19.34 -9.42
C MET A 234 -30.73 18.57 -9.72
N SER A 235 -31.48 18.16 -8.68
CA SER A 235 -32.65 17.28 -8.80
C SER A 235 -33.94 18.00 -8.54
N GLU A 236 -35.04 17.40 -9.01
CA GLU A 236 -36.42 17.81 -8.70
C GLU A 236 -37.12 16.75 -7.82
N PRO A 237 -38.17 17.14 -7.05
CA PRO A 237 -38.98 16.19 -6.30
C PRO A 237 -39.59 15.13 -7.22
N GLY A 238 -39.57 13.84 -6.78
CA GLY A 238 -40.07 12.72 -7.55
C GLY A 238 -38.99 11.98 -8.35
N GLU A 239 -37.79 12.54 -8.54
CA GLU A 239 -36.67 11.83 -9.16
C GLU A 239 -36.22 10.62 -8.32
N TYR A 240 -35.60 9.66 -8.96
CA TYR A 240 -35.16 8.40 -8.32
C TYR A 240 -33.63 8.35 -8.19
N ALA A 241 -33.12 7.99 -7.03
CA ALA A 241 -31.71 7.78 -6.77
C ALA A 241 -31.41 6.33 -6.38
N LEU A 242 -30.67 5.62 -7.23
CA LEU A 242 -30.10 4.30 -6.94
C LEU A 242 -28.68 4.51 -6.40
N ILE A 243 -28.48 4.25 -5.11
CA ILE A 243 -27.17 4.34 -4.44
C ILE A 243 -26.54 2.95 -4.42
N ALA A 244 -25.45 2.79 -5.17
CA ALA A 244 -24.72 1.55 -5.31
C ALA A 244 -23.39 1.62 -4.50
N ARG A 245 -23.36 1.00 -3.29
CA ARG A 245 -22.27 1.22 -2.34
C ARG A 245 -21.93 0.01 -1.45
N ALA A 246 -21.00 0.18 -0.51
CA ALA A 246 -20.73 -0.80 0.54
C ALA A 246 -21.93 -0.99 1.46
N GLU A 247 -22.11 -2.17 2.02
CA GLU A 247 -23.16 -2.48 3.01
C GLU A 247 -23.15 -1.50 4.20
N LYS A 248 -21.95 -1.17 4.69
CA LYS A 248 -21.74 -0.19 5.76
C LYS A 248 -21.16 1.10 5.19
N GLY A 249 -22.00 1.87 4.47
CA GLY A 249 -21.66 3.19 3.96
C GLY A 249 -22.10 4.31 4.92
N SER A 250 -21.61 5.57 4.71
CA SER A 250 -22.08 6.71 5.49
C SER A 250 -23.55 6.99 5.20
N GLU A 251 -24.34 7.17 6.24
CA GLU A 251 -25.77 7.52 6.14
C GLU A 251 -26.01 8.96 5.69
N ASP A 252 -25.00 9.84 5.78
CA ASP A 252 -25.12 11.27 5.46
C ASP A 252 -25.51 11.57 4.01
N LEU A 253 -25.38 10.59 3.11
CA LEU A 253 -25.77 10.72 1.70
C LEU A 253 -27.30 10.81 1.52
N ILE A 254 -28.07 10.10 2.35
CA ILE A 254 -29.50 9.88 2.15
C ILE A 254 -30.36 11.08 2.54
N PRO A 255 -30.15 11.75 3.72
CA PRO A 255 -31.02 12.83 4.17
C PRO A 255 -31.21 13.97 3.16
N PRO A 256 -30.16 14.53 2.51
CA PRO A 256 -30.35 15.60 1.53
C PRO A 256 -31.23 15.21 0.34
N LEU A 257 -31.17 13.93 -0.08
CA LEU A 257 -31.97 13.42 -1.20
C LEU A 257 -33.44 13.24 -0.81
N THR A 258 -33.70 12.68 0.37
CA THR A 258 -35.04 12.46 0.88
C THR A 258 -35.72 13.79 1.26
N GLU A 259 -35.00 14.76 1.82
CA GLU A 259 -35.47 16.11 2.10
C GLU A 259 -35.86 16.87 0.82
N LYS A 260 -35.16 16.58 -0.31
CA LYS A 260 -35.54 17.10 -1.62
C LYS A 260 -36.83 16.46 -2.18
N GLY A 261 -37.30 15.36 -1.61
CA GLY A 261 -38.44 14.57 -2.09
C GLY A 261 -38.13 13.57 -3.17
N MET A 262 -36.89 13.09 -3.25
CA MET A 262 -36.47 12.02 -4.16
C MET A 262 -36.83 10.63 -3.60
N PHE A 263 -37.07 9.67 -4.48
CA PHE A 263 -37.12 8.26 -4.11
C PHE A 263 -35.71 7.69 -4.04
N VAL A 264 -35.30 7.19 -2.88
CA VAL A 264 -33.94 6.70 -2.64
C VAL A 264 -33.95 5.19 -2.44
N GLU A 265 -33.23 4.46 -3.27
CA GLU A 265 -32.95 3.03 -3.12
C GLU A 265 -31.46 2.83 -2.79
N ASP A 266 -31.18 2.39 -1.57
CA ASP A 266 -29.83 2.13 -1.10
C ASP A 266 -29.49 0.64 -1.23
N VAL A 267 -28.58 0.33 -2.14
CA VAL A 267 -28.25 -1.06 -2.51
C VAL A 267 -26.83 -1.41 -2.11
N PRO A 268 -26.67 -2.32 -1.14
CA PRO A 268 -25.38 -2.87 -0.81
C PRO A 268 -24.85 -3.75 -1.96
N LEU A 269 -23.65 -3.45 -2.44
CA LEU A 269 -22.99 -4.22 -3.48
C LEU A 269 -21.93 -5.19 -2.92
N TYR A 270 -21.35 -4.85 -1.79
CA TYR A 270 -20.27 -5.61 -1.17
C TYR A 270 -20.20 -5.35 0.34
N SER A 271 -19.70 -6.35 1.06
CA SER A 271 -19.25 -6.19 2.43
C SER A 271 -17.74 -5.89 2.49
N THR A 272 -17.32 -5.35 3.63
CA THR A 272 -15.90 -5.19 3.96
C THR A 272 -15.62 -6.07 5.18
N GLU A 273 -14.86 -7.13 4.94
CA GLU A 273 -14.49 -8.10 5.96
C GLU A 273 -13.06 -7.84 6.45
N TYR A 274 -12.81 -8.14 7.72
CA TYR A 274 -11.46 -8.06 8.27
C TYR A 274 -10.61 -9.24 7.82
N GLU A 275 -9.38 -8.95 7.43
CA GLU A 275 -8.41 -9.96 7.01
C GLU A 275 -7.32 -10.10 8.07
N VAL A 276 -7.08 -11.33 8.53
CA VAL A 276 -6.00 -11.65 9.46
C VAL A 276 -5.13 -12.74 8.85
N ASN A 277 -3.88 -12.39 8.55
CA ASN A 277 -2.86 -13.36 8.18
C ASN A 277 -1.94 -13.61 9.39
N PRO A 278 -1.98 -14.80 10.03
CA PRO A 278 -1.24 -15.05 11.27
C PRO A 278 0.27 -14.85 11.13
N VAL A 279 0.86 -15.27 10.00
CA VAL A 279 2.31 -15.15 9.77
C VAL A 279 2.72 -13.69 9.64
N LEU A 280 1.99 -12.92 8.85
CA LEU A 280 2.27 -11.48 8.69
C LEU A 280 1.98 -10.70 9.96
N LYS A 281 0.98 -11.10 10.74
CA LYS A 281 0.65 -10.50 12.04
C LYS A 281 1.84 -10.59 13.00
N ASP A 282 2.35 -11.80 13.22
CA ASP A 282 3.44 -12.04 14.16
C ASP A 282 4.73 -11.33 13.74
N GLU A 283 5.03 -11.33 12.44
CA GLU A 283 6.16 -10.59 11.88
C GLU A 283 5.98 -9.08 12.06
N ALA A 284 4.83 -8.53 11.72
CA ALA A 284 4.53 -7.10 11.89
C ALA A 284 4.60 -6.68 13.36
N ALA A 285 4.06 -7.49 14.29
CA ALA A 285 4.11 -7.23 15.72
C ALA A 285 5.57 -7.16 16.23
N ARG A 286 6.41 -8.12 15.80
CA ARG A 286 7.84 -8.10 16.11
C ARG A 286 8.51 -6.84 15.57
N MET A 287 8.29 -6.52 14.30
CA MET A 287 8.92 -5.38 13.64
C MET A 287 8.49 -4.03 14.22
N LEU A 288 7.23 -3.89 14.66
CA LEU A 288 6.74 -2.70 15.37
C LEU A 288 7.42 -2.56 16.73
N ARG A 289 7.52 -3.64 17.50
CA ARG A 289 8.20 -3.68 18.79
C ARG A 289 9.69 -3.31 18.66
N ASP A 290 10.35 -3.86 17.64
CA ASP A 290 11.77 -3.63 17.36
C ASP A 290 12.03 -2.26 16.67
N ARG A 291 10.97 -1.46 16.42
CA ARG A 291 11.02 -0.17 15.73
C ARG A 291 11.64 -0.26 14.34
N GLU A 292 11.40 -1.39 13.66
CA GLU A 292 11.85 -1.61 12.27
C GLU A 292 10.87 -0.98 11.25
N ILE A 293 9.64 -0.62 11.66
CA ILE A 293 8.62 0.03 10.82
C ILE A 293 8.58 1.53 11.14
N ASP A 294 8.85 2.38 10.16
CA ASP A 294 8.84 3.84 10.30
C ASP A 294 7.40 4.39 10.39
N ALA A 295 6.47 3.85 9.60
CA ALA A 295 5.06 4.21 9.67
C ALA A 295 4.13 3.12 9.13
N VAL A 296 2.86 3.18 9.57
CA VAL A 296 1.75 2.38 9.05
C VAL A 296 0.83 3.28 8.22
N THR A 297 0.43 2.85 7.03
CA THR A 297 -0.44 3.66 6.16
C THR A 297 -1.88 3.18 6.21
N PHE A 298 -2.80 4.12 6.38
CA PHE A 298 -4.24 3.86 6.44
C PHE A 298 -5.00 4.68 5.39
N THR A 299 -5.82 4.01 4.60
CA THR A 299 -6.58 4.62 3.50
C THR A 299 -8.09 4.67 3.75
N SER A 300 -8.54 4.23 4.92
CA SER A 300 -9.91 4.32 5.40
C SER A 300 -9.99 3.99 6.88
N ALA A 301 -11.05 4.41 7.57
CA ALA A 301 -11.31 4.02 8.95
C ALA A 301 -11.43 2.48 9.12
N SER A 302 -11.95 1.77 8.10
CA SER A 302 -12.04 0.31 8.12
C SER A 302 -10.66 -0.37 8.08
N THR A 303 -9.66 0.21 7.38
CA THR A 303 -8.29 -0.33 7.41
C THR A 303 -7.63 -0.14 8.77
N VAL A 304 -7.92 0.94 9.50
CA VAL A 304 -7.47 1.14 10.87
C VAL A 304 -8.05 0.07 11.78
N ARG A 305 -9.40 -0.07 11.80
CA ARG A 305 -10.08 -1.06 12.65
C ARG A 305 -9.66 -2.50 12.31
N GLY A 306 -9.48 -2.80 11.02
CA GLY A 306 -8.99 -4.10 10.58
C GLY A 306 -7.57 -4.39 11.05
N PHE A 307 -6.68 -3.40 10.98
CA PHE A 307 -5.32 -3.52 11.51
C PHE A 307 -5.32 -3.76 13.02
N VAL A 308 -6.06 -2.96 13.79
CA VAL A 308 -6.16 -3.14 15.24
C VAL A 308 -6.71 -4.52 15.58
N ARG A 309 -7.78 -4.96 14.91
CA ARG A 309 -8.34 -6.30 15.10
C ARG A 309 -7.35 -7.41 14.74
N ALA A 310 -6.57 -7.23 13.67
CA ALA A 310 -5.53 -8.18 13.30
C ALA A 310 -4.42 -8.28 14.34
N MET A 311 -4.16 -7.19 15.09
CA MET A 311 -3.11 -7.10 16.12
C MET A 311 -3.62 -7.34 17.55
N GLU A 312 -4.92 -7.67 17.75
CA GLU A 312 -5.59 -7.71 19.06
C GLU A 312 -4.91 -8.67 20.06
N ASP A 313 -4.42 -9.82 19.58
CA ASP A 313 -3.74 -10.83 20.41
C ASP A 313 -2.21 -10.61 20.52
N THR A 314 -1.73 -9.43 20.11
CA THR A 314 -0.31 -9.07 20.16
C THR A 314 -0.06 -7.98 21.21
N GLU A 315 1.14 -7.93 21.75
CA GLU A 315 1.55 -6.86 22.68
C GLU A 315 1.95 -5.59 21.91
N THR A 316 1.11 -5.12 20.97
CA THR A 316 1.40 -3.96 20.15
C THR A 316 1.12 -2.67 20.89
N ASP A 317 2.14 -1.82 21.05
CA ASP A 317 1.98 -0.46 21.56
C ASP A 317 1.57 0.48 20.42
N TYR A 318 0.28 0.75 20.32
CA TYR A 318 -0.27 1.64 19.29
C TYR A 318 0.23 3.09 19.43
N SER A 319 0.59 3.54 20.64
CA SER A 319 1.05 4.91 20.86
C SER A 319 2.42 5.19 20.22
N SER A 320 3.17 4.14 19.94
CA SER A 320 4.46 4.22 19.25
C SER A 320 4.32 4.24 17.72
N ILE A 321 3.13 3.98 17.17
CA ILE A 321 2.90 3.86 15.73
C ILE A 321 2.66 5.24 15.11
N CYS A 322 3.48 5.63 14.13
CA CYS A 322 3.18 6.72 13.22
C CYS A 322 2.15 6.25 12.17
N ALA A 323 0.94 6.79 12.23
CA ALA A 323 -0.17 6.47 11.34
C ALA A 323 -0.30 7.51 10.23
N VAL A 324 0.12 7.20 9.02
CA VAL A 324 -0.08 8.08 7.86
C VAL A 324 -1.45 7.81 7.26
N CYS A 325 -2.37 8.76 7.43
CA CYS A 325 -3.77 8.66 7.08
C CYS A 325 -4.09 9.43 5.79
N ILE A 326 -4.95 8.87 4.94
CA ILE A 326 -5.37 9.50 3.68
C ILE A 326 -6.22 10.76 3.89
N GLY A 327 -6.86 10.90 5.05
CA GLY A 327 -7.74 12.02 5.36
C GLY A 327 -8.26 11.96 6.79
N GLU A 328 -9.00 13.00 7.21
CA GLU A 328 -9.42 13.22 8.60
C GLU A 328 -10.28 12.10 9.20
N GLN A 329 -11.22 11.49 8.44
CA GLN A 329 -12.04 10.40 8.97
C GLN A 329 -11.18 9.17 9.33
N THR A 330 -10.13 8.91 8.56
CA THR A 330 -9.18 7.83 8.84
C THR A 330 -8.32 8.18 10.03
N ALA A 331 -7.89 9.45 10.13
CA ALA A 331 -7.08 9.96 11.23
C ALA A 331 -7.83 9.84 12.58
N ARG A 332 -9.10 10.26 12.64
CA ARG A 332 -9.93 10.11 13.85
C ARG A 332 -10.02 8.66 14.31
N ALA A 333 -10.21 7.73 13.36
CA ALA A 333 -10.24 6.30 13.71
C ALA A 333 -8.91 5.79 14.27
N ALA A 334 -7.77 6.29 13.81
CA ALA A 334 -6.46 5.92 14.33
C ALA A 334 -6.16 6.59 15.69
N GLU A 335 -6.65 7.82 15.89
CA GLU A 335 -6.54 8.56 17.14
C GLU A 335 -7.31 7.88 18.30
N GLU A 336 -8.46 7.22 18.01
CA GLU A 336 -9.21 6.40 18.98
C GLU A 336 -8.33 5.33 19.65
N TYR A 337 -7.26 4.87 18.99
CA TYR A 337 -6.31 3.87 19.51
C TYR A 337 -4.99 4.48 20.00
N GLY A 338 -4.90 5.81 20.06
CA GLY A 338 -3.74 6.54 20.58
C GLY A 338 -2.54 6.59 19.63
N MET A 339 -2.70 6.31 18.33
CA MET A 339 -1.63 6.38 17.35
C MET A 339 -1.17 7.84 17.11
N GLN A 340 0.08 8.02 16.68
CA GLN A 340 0.61 9.31 16.27
C GLN A 340 0.14 9.61 14.84
N ILE A 341 -0.65 10.69 14.67
CA ILE A 341 -1.37 10.94 13.43
C ILE A 341 -0.61 11.88 12.50
N GLU A 342 -0.49 11.47 11.24
CA GLU A 342 -0.08 12.29 10.12
C GLU A 342 -1.11 12.19 8.99
N ILE A 343 -1.54 13.33 8.46
CA ILE A 343 -2.63 13.39 7.46
C ILE A 343 -2.06 13.88 6.13
N ALA A 344 -2.43 13.21 5.04
CA ALA A 344 -2.13 13.66 3.70
C ALA A 344 -2.94 14.93 3.35
N ASP A 345 -2.33 15.89 2.64
CA ASP A 345 -2.95 17.17 2.28
C ASP A 345 -4.21 17.02 1.42
N GLN A 346 -4.31 15.92 0.70
CA GLN A 346 -5.44 15.54 -0.15
C GLN A 346 -5.72 14.05 -0.03
N ALA A 347 -6.97 13.65 -0.19
CA ALA A 347 -7.38 12.25 -0.16
C ALA A 347 -6.95 11.48 -1.43
N SER A 348 -5.65 11.41 -1.69
CA SER A 348 -5.05 10.73 -2.85
C SER A 348 -3.78 9.97 -2.49
N MET A 349 -3.45 8.95 -3.30
CA MET A 349 -2.21 8.17 -3.12
C MET A 349 -0.96 9.02 -3.34
N ASP A 350 -1.02 9.98 -4.27
CA ASP A 350 0.09 10.89 -4.53
C ASP A 350 0.37 11.80 -3.32
N ALA A 351 -0.67 12.32 -2.69
CA ALA A 351 -0.54 13.12 -1.49
C ALA A 351 0.01 12.30 -0.30
N MET A 352 -0.43 11.04 -0.15
CA MET A 352 0.16 10.15 0.87
C MET A 352 1.66 9.91 0.65
N VAL A 353 2.07 9.65 -0.60
CA VAL A 353 3.50 9.46 -0.92
C VAL A 353 4.30 10.74 -0.64
N ARG A 354 3.79 11.91 -1.05
CA ARG A 354 4.44 13.20 -0.74
C ARG A 354 4.59 13.41 0.76
N LYS A 355 3.53 13.16 1.54
CA LYS A 355 3.55 13.27 3.00
C LYS A 355 4.59 12.33 3.63
N ILE A 356 4.67 11.09 3.17
CA ILE A 356 5.67 10.13 3.64
C ILE A 356 7.10 10.60 3.31
N ILE A 357 7.33 11.13 2.11
CA ILE A 357 8.64 11.68 1.73
C ILE A 357 8.98 12.92 2.56
N GLU A 358 8.02 13.80 2.85
CA GLU A 358 8.22 14.97 3.73
C GLU A 358 8.65 14.55 5.14
N LEU A 359 8.02 13.52 5.72
CA LEU A 359 8.26 13.07 7.08
C LEU A 359 9.56 12.26 7.23
N PHE A 360 9.85 11.40 6.28
CA PHE A 360 10.89 10.37 6.41
C PHE A 360 12.00 10.48 5.37
N GLY A 361 11.85 11.35 4.38
CA GLY A 361 12.88 11.54 3.37
C GLY A 361 14.17 12.11 3.95
N ALA A 362 15.31 11.70 3.39
CA ALA A 362 16.58 12.31 3.72
C ALA A 362 16.49 13.82 3.45
N LYS A 363 16.77 14.65 4.47
CA LYS A 363 16.90 16.10 4.25
C LYS A 363 18.11 16.30 3.35
N SER A 364 17.86 16.70 2.11
CA SER A 364 18.88 17.13 1.13
C SER A 364 19.68 18.32 1.66
#